data_41d7183ddf3a4c3f38d80e6274c5898a
#
_entry.id   41d7183ddf3a4c3f38d80e6274c5898a
#
_cell.length_a   1.000
_cell.length_b   1.000
_cell.length_c   1.000
_cell.angle_alpha   90.00
_cell.angle_beta   90.00
_cell.angle_gamma   90.00
#
_symmetry.space_group_name_H-M   'P 1'
#
loop_
_entity.id
_entity.type
_entity.pdbx_description
1 polymer ?
#
loop_
_entity_poly.entity_id
_entity_poly.type
_entity_poly.pdbx_seq_one_letter_code
_entity_poly.pdbx_strand_id
1 'polypeptide(L)'
;MTSCKWFKARLGPNGIAFICLGILFWIISCEKGDLHQSSKAKLSTAITVIESEAHLNGILEASKNHLLLFEFHADWCAPCKVLEPMLEELAEKHKMDLSVYKINYDYNRKLSNLFKVPGLPYVAFVKDKVIIHSILGLHPKKTYIKAIERYLR
;
A
#
# COMPACT_ATOMS: atom_id res chain seq x y z
N MET A 1 11.26 24.77 9.16
CA MET A 1 11.98 25.94 9.67
C MET A 1 10.94 27.00 9.99
N THR A 2 10.46 27.06 11.21
CA THR A 2 9.55 28.12 11.67
C THR A 2 10.05 28.61 13.02
N SER A 3 10.43 29.84 13.01
CA SER A 3 11.10 30.63 14.01
C SER A 3 10.23 30.85 15.25
N CYS A 4 10.64 30.36 16.40
CA CYS A 4 10.01 30.69 17.67
C CYS A 4 10.51 32.07 18.13
N LYS A 5 9.71 33.09 17.97
CA LYS A 5 10.03 34.42 18.44
C LYS A 5 9.99 34.47 19.95
N TRP A 6 11.10 34.80 20.56
CA TRP A 6 11.29 35.09 21.98
C TRP A 6 10.40 36.26 22.42
N PHE A 7 9.45 35.97 23.32
CA PHE A 7 8.69 37.00 24.01
C PHE A 7 9.51 37.50 25.22
N LYS A 8 10.07 38.68 25.08
CA LYS A 8 10.86 39.33 26.10
C LYS A 8 9.90 39.95 27.13
N ALA A 9 9.63 39.26 28.23
CA ALA A 9 8.83 39.81 29.34
C ALA A 9 9.68 40.86 30.10
N ARG A 10 9.15 42.06 30.13
CA ARG A 10 9.71 43.21 30.88
C ARG A 10 9.21 43.09 32.33
N LEU A 11 10.07 42.73 33.25
CA LEU A 11 9.80 42.68 34.68
C LEU A 11 9.80 44.11 35.26
N GLY A 12 8.64 44.54 35.77
CA GLY A 12 8.50 45.72 36.61
C GLY A 12 8.69 45.36 38.10
N PRO A 13 9.01 46.35 38.98
CA PRO A 13 9.55 46.10 40.32
C PRO A 13 8.57 45.62 41.42
N ASN A 14 7.31 45.28 41.10
CA ASN A 14 6.29 44.90 42.11
C ASN A 14 5.54 43.59 41.81
N GLY A 15 6.14 42.59 41.14
CA GLY A 15 5.46 41.45 40.59
C GLY A 15 5.79 40.05 41.15
N ILE A 16 6.06 39.91 42.45
CA ILE A 16 6.41 38.57 43.01
C ILE A 16 5.17 37.75 43.41
N ALA A 17 3.98 38.33 43.47
CA ALA A 17 2.77 37.66 43.99
C ALA A 17 1.93 36.88 42.95
N PHE A 18 2.20 36.99 41.63
CA PHE A 18 1.36 36.34 40.59
C PHE A 18 2.00 35.15 39.89
N ILE A 19 3.23 34.80 40.24
CA ILE A 19 3.99 33.73 39.55
C ILE A 19 3.57 32.32 40.00
N CYS A 20 3.11 32.17 41.25
CA CYS A 20 2.77 30.84 41.78
C CYS A 20 1.41 30.28 41.27
N LEU A 21 0.46 31.09 40.85
CA LEU A 21 -0.85 30.67 40.33
C LEU A 21 -0.80 30.30 38.84
N GLY A 22 0.10 30.87 38.06
CA GLY A 22 0.26 30.58 36.63
C GLY A 22 0.97 29.25 36.34
N ILE A 23 1.87 28.82 37.22
CA ILE A 23 2.65 27.59 37.02
C ILE A 23 1.80 26.35 37.33
N LEU A 24 0.88 26.43 38.29
CA LEU A 24 -0.04 25.32 38.61
C LEU A 24 -1.11 25.09 37.52
N PHE A 25 -1.49 26.12 36.78
CA PHE A 25 -2.45 26.00 35.66
C PHE A 25 -1.81 25.44 34.40
N TRP A 26 -0.49 25.60 34.23
CA TRP A 26 0.21 25.12 33.03
C TRP A 26 0.61 23.65 33.09
N ILE A 27 0.72 23.08 34.31
CA ILE A 27 1.05 21.65 34.49
C ILE A 27 -0.17 20.75 34.24
N ILE A 28 -1.40 21.28 34.41
CA ILE A 28 -2.63 20.47 34.24
C ILE A 28 -3.11 20.42 32.78
N SER A 29 -2.56 21.25 31.89
CA SER A 29 -3.02 21.37 30.50
C SER A 29 -2.17 20.59 29.47
N CYS A 30 -1.16 19.83 29.92
CA CYS A 30 -0.26 19.10 29.01
C CYS A 30 -0.39 17.57 29.11
N GLU A 31 -1.57 17.05 29.58
CA GLU A 31 -1.78 15.63 29.70
C GLU A 31 -3.15 15.20 29.18
N LYS A 32 -3.34 15.45 27.89
CA LYS A 32 -4.23 14.68 27.02
C LYS A 32 -3.55 14.53 25.67
N GLY A 33 -2.44 13.82 25.67
CA GLY A 33 -1.94 13.18 24.48
C GLY A 33 -2.91 12.05 24.13
N ASP A 34 -3.83 12.32 23.23
CA ASP A 34 -4.63 11.29 22.58
C ASP A 34 -3.68 10.28 21.96
N LEU A 35 -3.50 9.17 22.65
CA LEU A 35 -3.02 7.92 22.05
C LEU A 35 -4.12 7.38 21.13
N HIS A 36 -4.58 8.20 20.18
CA HIS A 36 -5.18 7.71 18.96
C HIS A 36 -4.03 7.31 18.06
N GLN A 37 -3.46 6.16 18.40
CA GLN A 37 -2.58 5.44 17.50
C GLN A 37 -3.46 4.97 16.34
N SER A 38 -3.77 5.93 15.46
CA SER A 38 -4.21 5.66 14.12
C SER A 38 -3.12 4.75 13.55
N SER A 39 -3.42 3.46 13.49
CA SER A 39 -2.72 2.52 12.65
C SER A 39 -2.85 3.09 11.24
N LYS A 40 -1.90 3.97 10.91
CA LYS A 40 -1.69 4.47 9.57
C LYS A 40 -1.43 3.21 8.75
N ALA A 41 -2.48 2.68 8.14
CA ALA A 41 -2.34 1.67 7.12
C ALA A 41 -1.29 2.24 6.18
N LYS A 42 -0.09 1.64 6.21
CA LYS A 42 0.99 1.99 5.30
C LYS A 42 0.42 1.69 3.93
N LEU A 43 -0.07 2.73 3.25
CA LEU A 43 -0.50 2.62 1.86
C LEU A 43 0.70 2.12 1.09
N SER A 44 0.74 0.82 0.84
CA SER A 44 1.79 0.19 0.06
C SER A 44 1.65 0.73 -1.36
N THR A 45 2.58 1.55 -1.78
CA THR A 45 2.69 2.05 -3.16
C THR A 45 3.21 0.99 -4.12
N ALA A 46 3.49 -0.22 -3.62
CA ALA A 46 4.06 -1.30 -4.40
C ALA A 46 3.05 -2.00 -5.32
N ILE A 47 1.74 -1.86 -5.04
CA ILE A 47 0.67 -2.47 -5.84
C ILE A 47 -0.27 -1.38 -6.36
N THR A 48 -0.53 -1.38 -7.66
CA THR A 48 -1.44 -0.45 -8.33
C THR A 48 -2.76 -1.13 -8.65
N VAL A 49 -3.89 -0.44 -8.41
CA VAL A 49 -5.23 -0.95 -8.76
C VAL A 49 -5.55 -0.61 -10.21
N ILE A 50 -6.08 -1.58 -10.95
CA ILE A 50 -6.58 -1.40 -12.31
C ILE A 50 -8.09 -1.30 -12.29
N GLU A 51 -8.61 -0.20 -12.82
CA GLU A 51 -10.04 0.11 -12.83
C GLU A 51 -10.69 0.01 -14.22
N SER A 52 -9.89 -0.11 -15.30
CA SER A 52 -10.39 -0.12 -16.65
C SER A 52 -9.52 -0.85 -17.66
N GLU A 53 -10.10 -1.26 -18.79
CA GLU A 53 -9.37 -1.84 -19.93
C GLU A 53 -8.33 -0.84 -20.52
N ALA A 54 -8.68 0.44 -20.57
CA ALA A 54 -7.77 1.47 -21.08
C ALA A 54 -6.52 1.59 -20.19
N HIS A 55 -6.69 1.51 -18.87
CA HIS A 55 -5.57 1.49 -17.92
C HIS A 55 -4.69 0.26 -18.11
N LEU A 56 -5.29 -0.95 -18.23
CA LEU A 56 -4.56 -2.18 -18.52
C LEU A 56 -3.76 -2.06 -19.82
N ASN A 57 -4.38 -1.58 -20.90
CA ASN A 57 -3.70 -1.43 -22.20
C ASN A 57 -2.51 -0.48 -22.11
N GLY A 58 -2.63 0.64 -21.41
CA GLY A 58 -1.53 1.57 -21.16
C GLY A 58 -0.34 0.90 -20.47
N ILE A 59 -0.62 0.08 -19.43
CA ILE A 59 0.41 -0.70 -18.72
C ILE A 59 1.09 -1.70 -19.66
N LEU A 60 0.31 -2.46 -20.42
CA LEU A 60 0.84 -3.47 -21.35
C LEU A 60 1.72 -2.86 -22.46
N GLU A 61 1.36 -1.66 -22.94
CA GLU A 61 2.18 -0.95 -23.94
C GLU A 61 3.49 -0.42 -23.37
N ALA A 62 3.47 0.06 -22.11
CA ALA A 62 4.65 0.64 -21.44
C ALA A 62 5.65 -0.42 -20.94
N SER A 63 5.23 -1.68 -20.77
CA SER A 63 5.96 -2.69 -19.98
C SER A 63 6.69 -3.72 -20.85
N LYS A 64 7.47 -3.27 -21.82
CA LYS A 64 8.33 -4.18 -22.63
C LYS A 64 9.42 -4.81 -21.76
N ASN A 65 9.56 -6.14 -21.86
CA ASN A 65 10.54 -6.94 -21.10
C ASN A 65 10.36 -6.92 -19.57
N HIS A 66 9.30 -6.31 -19.05
CA HIS A 66 9.02 -6.24 -17.62
C HIS A 66 8.01 -7.33 -17.21
N LEU A 67 8.23 -7.97 -16.07
CA LEU A 67 7.29 -8.96 -15.56
C LEU A 67 6.12 -8.26 -14.85
N LEU A 68 4.90 -8.54 -15.28
CA LEU A 68 3.68 -8.02 -14.67
C LEU A 68 2.93 -9.15 -13.97
N LEU A 69 2.51 -8.91 -12.74
CA LEU A 69 1.58 -9.78 -12.02
C LEU A 69 0.23 -9.07 -11.89
N PHE A 70 -0.83 -9.74 -12.32
CA PHE A 70 -2.20 -9.29 -12.13
C PHE A 70 -2.90 -10.20 -11.14
N GLU A 71 -3.19 -9.67 -9.94
CA GLU A 71 -3.98 -10.35 -8.92
C GLU A 71 -5.45 -10.03 -9.09
N PHE A 72 -6.26 -11.04 -9.35
CA PHE A 72 -7.72 -10.93 -9.31
C PHE A 72 -8.21 -11.29 -7.91
N HIS A 73 -8.90 -10.33 -7.29
CA HIS A 73 -9.42 -10.43 -5.93
C HIS A 73 -10.87 -9.96 -5.84
N ALA A 74 -11.51 -10.16 -4.68
CA ALA A 74 -12.79 -9.56 -4.31
C ALA A 74 -12.83 -9.26 -2.81
N ASP A 75 -13.71 -8.35 -2.40
CA ASP A 75 -13.80 -7.90 -1.00
C ASP A 75 -14.22 -9.02 -0.04
N TRP A 76 -15.03 -9.97 -0.52
CA TRP A 76 -15.46 -11.16 0.20
C TRP A 76 -14.43 -12.30 0.21
N CYS A 77 -13.34 -12.21 -0.56
CA CYS A 77 -12.34 -13.25 -0.73
C CYS A 77 -11.34 -13.27 0.45
N ALA A 78 -11.60 -14.06 1.47
CA ALA A 78 -10.70 -14.18 2.62
C ALA A 78 -9.27 -14.65 2.25
N PRO A 79 -9.05 -15.65 1.37
CA PRO A 79 -7.70 -16.04 0.97
C PRO A 79 -6.97 -14.96 0.16
N CYS A 80 -7.67 -14.06 -0.54
CA CYS A 80 -7.04 -12.91 -1.22
C CYS A 80 -6.40 -11.94 -0.21
N LYS A 81 -7.07 -11.71 0.93
CA LYS A 81 -6.54 -10.86 2.00
C LYS A 81 -5.26 -11.42 2.65
N VAL A 82 -5.08 -12.74 2.62
CA VAL A 82 -3.86 -13.40 3.08
C VAL A 82 -2.74 -13.28 2.03
N LEU A 83 -3.10 -13.34 0.75
CA LEU A 83 -2.15 -13.23 -0.36
C LEU A 83 -1.58 -11.82 -0.51
N GLU A 84 -2.39 -10.79 -0.31
CA GLU A 84 -2.04 -9.38 -0.54
C GLU A 84 -0.70 -8.97 0.09
N PRO A 85 -0.45 -9.15 1.42
CA PRO A 85 0.82 -8.76 2.01
C PRO A 85 2.01 -9.55 1.47
N MET A 86 1.79 -10.78 0.98
CA MET A 86 2.86 -11.56 0.34
C MET A 86 3.27 -10.95 -1.01
N LEU A 87 2.29 -10.51 -1.81
CA LEU A 87 2.55 -9.86 -3.09
C LEU A 87 3.15 -8.47 -2.92
N GLU A 88 2.74 -7.71 -1.90
CA GLU A 88 3.34 -6.41 -1.56
C GLU A 88 4.84 -6.54 -1.26
N GLU A 89 5.20 -7.51 -0.43
CA GLU A 89 6.61 -7.78 -0.11
C GLU A 89 7.41 -8.19 -1.35
N LEU A 90 6.82 -9.02 -2.23
CA LEU A 90 7.48 -9.45 -3.46
C LEU A 90 7.62 -8.31 -4.47
N ALA A 91 6.60 -7.44 -4.59
CA ALA A 91 6.64 -6.24 -5.42
C ALA A 91 7.76 -5.30 -4.98
N GLU A 92 7.88 -5.03 -3.68
CA GLU A 92 8.94 -4.16 -3.16
C GLU A 92 10.33 -4.78 -3.35
N LYS A 93 10.46 -6.10 -3.12
CA LYS A 93 11.73 -6.82 -3.28
C LYS A 93 12.24 -6.78 -4.73
N HIS A 94 11.35 -6.86 -5.70
CA HIS A 94 11.67 -6.99 -7.12
C HIS A 94 11.25 -5.76 -7.95
N LYS A 95 11.09 -4.59 -7.33
CA LYS A 95 10.51 -3.37 -7.93
C LYS A 95 11.17 -2.88 -9.21
N MET A 96 12.39 -3.29 -9.51
CA MET A 96 13.09 -2.92 -10.74
C MET A 96 12.63 -3.75 -11.94
N ASP A 97 12.15 -4.97 -11.73
CA ASP A 97 11.88 -5.96 -12.77
C ASP A 97 10.46 -6.51 -12.74
N LEU A 98 9.72 -6.22 -11.66
CA LEU A 98 8.38 -6.72 -11.39
C LEU A 98 7.43 -5.58 -11.01
N SER A 99 6.27 -5.53 -11.64
CA SER A 99 5.14 -4.71 -11.18
C SER A 99 3.94 -5.58 -10.85
N VAL A 100 3.27 -5.27 -9.74
CA VAL A 100 2.09 -6.00 -9.27
C VAL A 100 0.87 -5.09 -9.34
N TYR A 101 -0.19 -5.61 -9.91
CA TYR A 101 -1.46 -4.92 -10.11
C TYR A 101 -2.61 -5.72 -9.51
N LYS A 102 -3.59 -5.02 -8.95
CA LYS A 102 -4.83 -5.60 -8.43
C LYS A 102 -6.02 -5.27 -9.33
N ILE A 103 -6.86 -6.27 -9.56
CA ILE A 103 -8.09 -6.14 -10.33
C ILE A 103 -9.23 -6.72 -9.48
N ASN A 104 -10.20 -5.88 -9.12
CA ASN A 104 -11.38 -6.39 -8.44
C ASN A 104 -12.26 -7.14 -9.44
N TYR A 105 -12.48 -8.43 -9.18
CA TYR A 105 -13.23 -9.35 -10.03
C TYR A 105 -14.67 -8.92 -10.22
N ASP A 106 -15.32 -8.41 -9.18
CA ASP A 106 -16.75 -8.06 -9.22
C ASP A 106 -17.00 -6.78 -10.02
N TYR A 107 -16.08 -5.81 -9.91
CA TYR A 107 -16.18 -4.53 -10.61
C TYR A 107 -15.60 -4.55 -12.02
N ASN A 108 -14.75 -5.53 -12.35
CA ASN A 108 -14.05 -5.61 -13.64
C ASN A 108 -14.33 -6.92 -14.38
N ARG A 109 -15.60 -7.24 -14.59
CA ARG A 109 -16.04 -8.50 -15.26
C ARG A 109 -15.45 -8.71 -16.64
N LYS A 110 -15.28 -7.63 -17.41
CA LYS A 110 -14.65 -7.71 -18.74
C LYS A 110 -13.20 -8.15 -18.66
N LEU A 111 -12.41 -7.57 -17.73
CA LEU A 111 -11.02 -7.97 -17.51
C LEU A 111 -10.94 -9.41 -16.99
N SER A 112 -11.83 -9.78 -16.07
CA SER A 112 -11.89 -11.15 -15.54
C SER A 112 -12.17 -12.18 -16.64
N ASN A 113 -13.04 -11.85 -17.57
CA ASN A 113 -13.33 -12.67 -18.75
C ASN A 113 -12.14 -12.72 -19.74
N LEU A 114 -11.49 -11.58 -19.98
CA LEU A 114 -10.29 -11.49 -20.84
C LEU A 114 -9.16 -12.42 -20.33
N PHE A 115 -8.93 -12.42 -19.02
CA PHE A 115 -7.94 -13.30 -18.38
C PHE A 115 -8.47 -14.72 -18.12
N LYS A 116 -9.75 -15.01 -18.44
CA LYS A 116 -10.40 -16.30 -18.22
C LYS A 116 -10.25 -16.77 -16.76
N VAL A 117 -10.48 -15.86 -15.80
CA VAL A 117 -10.31 -16.11 -14.35
C VAL A 117 -11.27 -17.18 -13.87
N PRO A 118 -10.81 -18.37 -13.44
CA PRO A 118 -11.67 -19.49 -13.06
C PRO A 118 -12.15 -19.44 -11.62
N GLY A 119 -11.50 -18.63 -10.76
CA GLY A 119 -11.78 -18.50 -9.34
C GLY A 119 -10.79 -17.56 -8.66
N LEU A 120 -10.94 -17.34 -7.33
CA LEU A 120 -10.13 -16.39 -6.57
C LEU A 120 -9.40 -17.03 -5.37
N PRO A 121 -8.23 -16.48 -4.97
CA PRO A 121 -7.43 -15.53 -5.73
C PRO A 121 -6.88 -16.13 -7.02
N TYR A 122 -6.65 -15.29 -8.01
CA TYR A 122 -5.99 -15.71 -9.24
C TYR A 122 -4.89 -14.72 -9.58
N VAL A 123 -3.67 -15.22 -9.79
CA VAL A 123 -2.51 -14.43 -10.14
C VAL A 123 -2.03 -14.81 -11.53
N ALA A 124 -2.14 -13.88 -12.48
CA ALA A 124 -1.63 -14.04 -13.83
C ALA A 124 -0.26 -13.38 -13.96
N PHE A 125 0.71 -14.08 -14.52
CA PHE A 125 2.04 -13.60 -14.86
C PHE A 125 2.06 -13.24 -16.34
N VAL A 126 2.34 -11.99 -16.65
CA VAL A 126 2.32 -11.47 -18.02
C VAL A 126 3.69 -10.89 -18.37
N LYS A 127 4.20 -11.24 -19.54
CA LYS A 127 5.41 -10.68 -20.13
C LYS A 127 5.16 -10.46 -21.62
N ASP A 128 5.56 -9.31 -22.13
CA ASP A 128 5.37 -8.94 -23.55
C ASP A 128 3.92 -9.13 -24.04
N LYS A 129 2.94 -8.72 -23.21
CA LYS A 129 1.48 -8.81 -23.45
C LYS A 129 0.92 -10.24 -23.49
N VAL A 130 1.71 -11.25 -23.13
CA VAL A 130 1.28 -12.65 -23.11
C VAL A 130 1.21 -13.17 -21.68
N ILE A 131 0.13 -13.88 -21.36
CA ILE A 131 0.04 -14.63 -20.09
C ILE A 131 0.95 -15.84 -20.22
N ILE A 132 2.08 -15.82 -19.47
CA ILE A 132 3.10 -16.87 -19.51
C ILE A 132 2.92 -17.91 -18.41
N HIS A 133 2.18 -17.57 -17.35
CA HIS A 133 1.89 -18.46 -16.23
C HIS A 133 0.69 -17.93 -15.43
N SER A 134 0.06 -18.83 -14.66
CA SER A 134 -0.97 -18.41 -13.70
C SER A 134 -0.99 -19.32 -12.48
N ILE A 135 -1.43 -18.78 -11.34
CA ILE A 135 -1.61 -19.51 -10.09
C ILE A 135 -3.05 -19.25 -9.62
N LEU A 136 -3.83 -20.31 -9.45
CA LEU A 136 -5.18 -20.27 -8.90
C LEU A 136 -5.16 -20.69 -7.43
N GLY A 137 -5.84 -19.90 -6.59
CA GLY A 137 -5.94 -20.16 -5.16
C GLY A 137 -4.75 -19.64 -4.35
N LEU A 138 -4.88 -19.74 -3.02
CA LEU A 138 -3.83 -19.35 -2.10
C LEU A 138 -2.77 -20.47 -2.01
N HIS A 139 -1.52 -20.10 -2.27
CA HIS A 139 -0.38 -20.99 -2.16
C HIS A 139 0.66 -20.44 -1.18
N PRO A 140 1.59 -21.27 -0.68
CA PRO A 140 2.71 -20.78 0.11
C PRO A 140 3.56 -19.78 -0.66
N LYS A 141 4.07 -18.75 0.01
CA LYS A 141 4.88 -17.66 -0.58
C LYS A 141 6.01 -18.16 -1.48
N LYS A 142 6.65 -19.28 -1.12
CA LYS A 142 7.71 -19.91 -1.94
C LYS A 142 7.27 -20.28 -3.35
N THR A 143 5.99 -20.54 -3.58
CA THR A 143 5.44 -20.85 -4.91
C THR A 143 5.51 -19.62 -5.81
N TYR A 144 5.11 -18.46 -5.30
CA TYR A 144 5.19 -17.18 -6.02
C TYR A 144 6.64 -16.77 -6.25
N ILE A 145 7.52 -16.92 -5.25
CA ILE A 145 8.95 -16.64 -5.39
C ILE A 145 9.56 -17.45 -6.55
N LYS A 146 9.33 -18.77 -6.57
CA LYS A 146 9.85 -19.66 -7.64
C LYS A 146 9.35 -19.25 -9.02
N ALA A 147 8.06 -18.88 -9.13
CA ALA A 147 7.50 -18.42 -10.40
C ALA A 147 8.14 -17.09 -10.83
N ILE A 148 8.24 -16.10 -9.94
CA ILE A 148 8.88 -14.82 -10.24
C ILE A 148 10.33 -15.03 -10.69
N GLU A 149 11.15 -15.73 -9.92
CA GLU A 149 12.56 -15.98 -10.24
C GLU A 149 12.75 -16.73 -11.57
N ARG A 150 11.81 -17.60 -11.93
CA ARG A 150 11.83 -18.31 -13.21
C ARG A 150 11.65 -17.38 -14.40
N TYR A 151 10.78 -16.37 -14.30
CA TYR A 151 10.39 -15.50 -15.40
C TYR A 151 11.12 -14.13 -15.43
N LEU A 152 11.88 -13.81 -14.38
CA LEU A 152 12.81 -12.67 -14.36
C LEU A 152 14.15 -12.95 -15.07
N ARG A 153 14.45 -14.23 -15.37
CA ARG A 153 15.70 -14.64 -16.05
C ARG A 153 15.71 -14.30 -17.53
#